data_f9ce79a0eef18305ebcd1dc0853a8914
#
_entry.id   f9ce79a0eef18305ebcd1dc0853a8914
#
_cell.length_a   1.000
_cell.length_b   1.000
_cell.length_c   1.000
_cell.angle_alpha   90.00
_cell.angle_beta   90.00
_cell.angle_gamma   90.00
#
_symmetry.space_group_name_H-M   'P 1'
#
loop_
_entity.id
_entity.type
_entity.pdbx_description
1 polymer ?
#
loop_
_entity_poly.entity_id
_entity_poly.type
_entity_poly.pdbx_seq_one_letter_code
_entity_poly.pdbx_strand_id
1 'polypeptide(L)'
;MPKLLNLPTMHNLLTVKETAKYLRIPLPTVYYLVQRGQLPAIQIGGRWRIKKDSLDKDVLKEDRSGQPTVLVVDDDVSLQNLFKVFLKKIGFSRVVVGTVKDAIAALEKQHFDLLFLDLKLPDGPADDVYDAAKEIDPELPIVVITGYPDSSMLNRILTKGPVTVLKKPLKVDQIKQTVRILGHKEASKLAA
;
A
#
# COMPACT_ATOMS: atom_id res chain seq x y z
N MET A 1 21.79 17.22 41.85
CA MET A 1 20.40 17.43 41.39
C MET A 1 20.02 16.25 40.50
N PRO A 2 19.08 15.38 40.88
CA PRO A 2 18.68 14.24 40.07
C PRO A 2 17.80 14.69 38.91
N LYS A 3 18.12 14.23 37.69
CA LYS A 3 17.29 14.38 36.47
C LYS A 3 15.92 13.76 36.72
N LEU A 4 14.87 14.53 36.69
CA LEU A 4 13.49 14.07 36.64
C LEU A 4 13.33 13.22 35.35
N LEU A 5 13.13 11.92 35.55
CA LEU A 5 12.67 10.99 34.54
C LEU A 5 11.27 11.46 34.10
N ASN A 6 11.14 11.87 32.85
CA ASN A 6 9.86 12.09 32.23
C ASN A 6 9.11 10.76 32.15
N LEU A 7 8.30 10.49 33.16
CA LEU A 7 7.27 9.44 33.11
C LEU A 7 6.26 9.83 32.02
N PRO A 8 5.93 8.93 31.09
CA PRO A 8 4.90 9.22 30.09
C PRO A 8 3.58 9.47 30.80
N THR A 9 3.07 10.67 30.68
CA THR A 9 1.78 11.08 31.21
C THR A 9 0.68 10.15 30.65
N MET A 10 -0.10 9.53 31.55
CA MET A 10 -1.19 8.59 31.21
C MET A 10 -2.29 9.18 30.28
N HIS A 11 -2.25 10.49 30.00
CA HIS A 11 -3.16 11.19 29.12
C HIS A 11 -2.99 10.88 27.62
N ASN A 12 -1.97 10.11 27.25
CA ASN A 12 -1.63 9.84 25.85
C ASN A 12 -1.99 8.42 25.36
N LEU A 13 -2.73 7.65 26.16
CA LEU A 13 -3.17 6.31 25.84
C LEU A 13 -4.69 6.28 25.58
N LEU A 14 -5.06 5.97 24.36
CA LEU A 14 -6.46 5.79 23.97
C LEU A 14 -6.91 4.33 24.17
N THR A 15 -8.15 4.16 24.60
CA THR A 15 -8.84 2.86 24.52
C THR A 15 -9.20 2.56 23.06
N VAL A 16 -9.50 1.30 22.75
CA VAL A 16 -9.98 0.90 21.41
C VAL A 16 -11.22 1.70 20.98
N LYS A 17 -12.14 2.00 21.94
CA LYS A 17 -13.35 2.80 21.68
C LYS A 17 -13.03 4.27 21.37
N GLU A 18 -12.11 4.87 22.11
CA GLU A 18 -11.64 6.24 21.85
C GLU A 18 -10.88 6.31 20.52
N THR A 19 -10.07 5.32 20.21
CA THR A 19 -9.38 5.21 18.92
C THR A 19 -10.37 5.10 17.76
N ALA A 20 -11.44 4.32 17.91
CA ALA A 20 -12.50 4.21 16.88
C ALA A 20 -13.16 5.58 16.63
N LYS A 21 -13.46 6.32 17.69
CA LYS A 21 -14.02 7.67 17.60
C LYS A 21 -13.02 8.66 17.00
N TYR A 22 -11.76 8.57 17.41
CA TYR A 22 -10.69 9.47 16.97
C TYR A 22 -10.41 9.29 15.46
N LEU A 23 -10.27 8.03 14.99
CA LEU A 23 -10.03 7.69 13.59
C LEU A 23 -11.29 7.71 12.73
N ARG A 24 -12.49 7.88 13.34
CA ARG A 24 -13.80 7.83 12.68
C ARG A 24 -14.02 6.53 11.90
N ILE A 25 -13.57 5.39 12.47
CA ILE A 25 -13.75 4.05 11.90
C ILE A 25 -14.56 3.18 12.87
N PRO A 26 -15.22 2.11 12.37
CA PRO A 26 -15.98 1.18 13.21
C PRO A 26 -15.11 0.51 14.27
N LEU A 27 -15.66 0.31 15.48
CA LEU A 27 -14.98 -0.36 16.59
C LEU A 27 -14.40 -1.73 16.22
N PRO A 28 -15.11 -2.62 15.49
CA PRO A 28 -14.56 -3.91 15.05
C PRO A 28 -13.32 -3.76 14.16
N THR A 29 -13.27 -2.70 13.35
CA THR A 29 -12.12 -2.39 12.49
C THR A 29 -10.89 -2.06 13.32
N VAL A 30 -11.02 -1.32 14.43
CA VAL A 30 -9.89 -1.03 15.33
C VAL A 30 -9.36 -2.30 15.98
N TYR A 31 -10.24 -3.21 16.45
CA TYR A 31 -9.83 -4.50 16.98
C TYR A 31 -9.07 -5.34 15.95
N TYR A 32 -9.58 -5.38 14.72
CA TYR A 32 -8.93 -6.08 13.61
C TYR A 32 -7.53 -5.53 13.34
N LEU A 33 -7.38 -4.20 13.26
CA LEU A 33 -6.11 -3.54 12.99
C LEU A 33 -5.10 -3.76 14.13
N VAL A 34 -5.55 -3.70 15.39
CA VAL A 34 -4.72 -3.96 16.56
C VAL A 34 -4.23 -5.41 16.61
N GLN A 35 -5.12 -6.39 16.37
CA GLN A 35 -4.77 -7.82 16.37
C GLN A 35 -3.77 -8.17 15.27
N ARG A 36 -3.77 -7.43 14.17
CA ARG A 36 -2.83 -7.61 13.06
C ARG A 36 -1.55 -6.78 13.18
N GLY A 37 -1.36 -6.05 14.30
CA GLY A 37 -0.20 -5.18 14.47
C GLY A 37 -0.19 -3.96 13.55
N GLN A 38 -1.31 -3.66 12.90
CA GLN A 38 -1.45 -2.51 11.98
C GLN A 38 -1.74 -1.19 12.71
N LEU A 39 -2.03 -1.25 14.00
CA LEU A 39 -2.09 -0.09 14.89
C LEU A 39 -1.12 -0.32 16.05
N PRO A 40 -0.30 0.69 16.43
CA PRO A 40 0.65 0.60 17.53
C PRO A 40 -0.10 0.52 18.86
N ALA A 41 -0.35 -0.68 19.34
CA ALA A 41 -1.11 -0.94 20.55
C ALA A 41 -0.29 -1.78 21.55
N ILE A 42 -0.46 -1.50 22.84
CA ILE A 42 0.08 -2.27 23.95
C ILE A 42 -1.07 -2.86 24.76
N GLN A 43 -0.85 -4.02 25.37
CA GLN A 43 -1.83 -4.65 26.25
C GLN A 43 -1.50 -4.35 27.71
N ILE A 44 -2.42 -3.69 28.40
CA ILE A 44 -2.29 -3.39 29.83
C ILE A 44 -3.48 -4.02 30.57
N GLY A 45 -3.22 -4.97 31.47
CA GLY A 45 -4.27 -5.66 32.20
C GLY A 45 -5.29 -6.36 31.28
N GLY A 46 -4.83 -7.00 30.19
CA GLY A 46 -5.69 -7.66 29.22
C GLY A 46 -6.48 -6.72 28.29
N ARG A 47 -6.29 -5.43 28.41
CA ARG A 47 -6.99 -4.41 27.59
C ARG A 47 -6.03 -3.67 26.67
N TRP A 48 -6.40 -3.53 25.41
CA TRP A 48 -5.62 -2.77 24.43
C TRP A 48 -5.61 -1.28 24.74
N ARG A 49 -4.42 -0.68 24.64
CA ARG A 49 -4.16 0.76 24.72
C ARG A 49 -3.34 1.20 23.52
N ILE A 50 -3.73 2.28 22.91
CA ILE A 50 -3.09 2.82 21.72
C ILE A 50 -2.47 4.18 22.09
N LYS A 51 -1.19 4.35 21.81
CA LYS A 51 -0.52 5.64 22.06
C LYS A 51 -1.01 6.66 21.04
N LYS A 52 -1.64 7.73 21.53
CA LYS A 52 -2.15 8.81 20.67
C LYS A 52 -1.05 9.43 19.82
N ASP A 53 0.12 9.71 20.40
CA ASP A 53 1.26 10.28 19.67
C ASP A 53 1.76 9.37 18.55
N SER A 54 1.64 8.04 18.72
CA SER A 54 1.96 7.09 17.66
C SER A 54 0.88 7.11 16.57
N LEU A 55 -0.41 7.22 16.94
CA LEU A 55 -1.47 7.43 15.95
C LEU A 55 -1.27 8.74 15.19
N ASP A 56 -0.95 9.81 15.89
CA ASP A 56 -0.70 11.11 15.27
C ASP A 56 0.54 11.07 14.37
N LYS A 57 1.59 10.34 14.76
CA LYS A 57 2.77 10.12 13.93
C LYS A 57 2.50 9.19 12.72
N ASP A 58 1.66 8.20 12.89
CA ASP A 58 1.36 7.20 11.84
C ASP A 58 0.18 7.63 10.95
N VAL A 59 -0.79 8.38 11.49
CA VAL A 59 -1.95 8.91 10.75
C VAL A 59 -1.68 10.34 10.25
N LEU A 60 -0.85 11.12 10.98
CA LEU A 60 -0.46 12.49 10.65
C LEU A 60 0.99 12.57 10.16
N LYS A 61 1.59 11.49 9.66
CA LYS A 61 2.78 11.60 8.81
C LYS A 61 2.44 12.33 7.51
N GLU A 62 1.94 13.55 7.67
CA GLU A 62 1.96 14.59 6.66
C GLU A 62 3.38 15.10 6.38
N ASP A 63 4.41 14.45 6.97
CA ASP A 63 5.80 14.83 6.79
C ASP A 63 6.64 13.70 6.23
N ARG A 64 6.10 13.00 5.23
CA ARG A 64 6.91 12.48 4.15
C ARG A 64 6.91 13.52 3.06
N SER A 65 8.04 14.07 2.77
CA SER A 65 8.39 14.81 1.57
C SER A 65 8.26 13.92 0.30
N GLY A 66 7.09 13.26 0.10
CA GLY A 66 6.78 12.41 -1.03
C GLY A 66 5.38 11.81 -0.87
N GLN A 67 4.45 12.24 -1.71
CA GLN A 67 3.19 11.51 -1.89
C GLN A 67 3.52 10.07 -2.27
N PRO A 68 2.81 9.05 -1.72
CA PRO A 68 3.03 7.67 -2.11
C PRO A 68 2.88 7.54 -3.64
N THR A 69 3.83 6.85 -4.25
CA THR A 69 3.96 6.81 -5.71
C THR A 69 3.55 5.43 -6.24
N VAL A 70 2.64 5.43 -7.19
CA VAL A 70 2.13 4.23 -7.86
C VAL A 70 2.70 4.13 -9.26
N LEU A 71 3.29 2.97 -9.60
CA LEU A 71 3.61 2.61 -10.98
C LEU A 71 2.42 1.88 -11.60
N VAL A 72 1.99 2.30 -12.77
CA VAL A 72 0.96 1.65 -13.56
C VAL A 72 1.55 1.28 -14.91
N VAL A 73 1.48 0.00 -15.24
CA VAL A 73 1.99 -0.57 -16.49
C VAL A 73 0.83 -1.20 -17.25
N ASP A 74 0.38 -0.54 -18.31
CA ASP A 74 -0.75 -0.99 -19.16
C ASP A 74 -0.67 -0.26 -20.50
N ASP A 75 -0.83 -0.95 -21.61
CA ASP A 75 -0.76 -0.37 -22.95
C ASP A 75 -2.07 0.31 -23.40
N ASP A 76 -3.18 0.07 -22.69
CA ASP A 76 -4.47 0.70 -22.95
C ASP A 76 -4.47 2.18 -22.51
N VAL A 77 -4.44 3.08 -23.47
CA VAL A 77 -4.45 4.54 -23.24
C VAL A 77 -5.65 4.99 -22.41
N SER A 78 -6.82 4.36 -22.58
CA SER A 78 -8.02 4.70 -21.81
C SER A 78 -7.85 4.35 -20.34
N LEU A 79 -7.28 3.19 -20.05
CA LEU A 79 -6.99 2.76 -18.69
C LEU A 79 -5.86 3.59 -18.06
N GLN A 80 -4.81 3.91 -18.82
CA GLN A 80 -3.78 4.85 -18.38
C GLN A 80 -4.36 6.19 -17.94
N ASN A 81 -5.27 6.76 -18.74
CA ASN A 81 -5.92 8.05 -18.43
C ASN A 81 -6.81 7.94 -17.19
N LEU A 82 -7.54 6.84 -17.03
CA LEU A 82 -8.33 6.56 -15.83
C LEU A 82 -7.42 6.60 -14.59
N PHE A 83 -6.30 5.87 -14.60
CA PHE A 83 -5.35 5.85 -13.48
C PHE A 83 -4.71 7.22 -13.23
N LYS A 84 -4.33 7.96 -14.28
CA LYS A 84 -3.76 9.32 -14.15
C LYS A 84 -4.70 10.27 -13.43
N VAL A 85 -5.98 10.28 -13.81
CA VAL A 85 -6.99 11.15 -13.19
C VAL A 85 -7.35 10.67 -11.79
N PHE A 86 -7.59 9.39 -11.63
CA PHE A 86 -8.06 8.82 -10.38
C PHE A 86 -7.01 8.91 -9.26
N LEU A 87 -5.76 8.47 -9.50
CA LEU A 87 -4.68 8.53 -8.51
C LEU A 87 -4.38 9.97 -8.08
N LYS A 88 -4.39 10.92 -9.02
CA LYS A 88 -4.28 12.35 -8.69
C LYS A 88 -5.37 12.80 -7.74
N LYS A 89 -6.63 12.42 -8.02
CA LYS A 89 -7.79 12.81 -7.20
C LYS A 89 -7.71 12.29 -5.76
N ILE A 90 -7.08 11.13 -5.54
CA ILE A 90 -6.95 10.52 -4.22
C ILE A 90 -5.60 10.81 -3.53
N GLY A 91 -4.78 11.73 -4.09
CA GLY A 91 -3.56 12.21 -3.46
C GLY A 91 -2.33 11.33 -3.64
N PHE A 92 -2.28 10.50 -4.70
CA PHE A 92 -1.13 9.67 -5.02
C PHE A 92 -0.31 10.27 -6.17
N SER A 93 1.01 10.22 -6.02
CA SER A 93 1.94 10.39 -7.12
C SER A 93 1.88 9.16 -8.03
N ARG A 94 2.15 9.32 -9.32
CA ARG A 94 2.02 8.21 -10.27
C ARG A 94 2.99 8.34 -11.44
N VAL A 95 3.49 7.20 -11.85
CA VAL A 95 4.13 6.98 -13.15
C VAL A 95 3.26 6.00 -13.91
N VAL A 96 2.94 6.31 -15.16
CA VAL A 96 2.06 5.49 -16.01
C VAL A 96 2.77 5.25 -17.33
N VAL A 97 3.06 4.01 -17.63
CA VAL A 97 3.82 3.57 -18.82
C VAL A 97 3.08 2.44 -19.53
N GLY A 98 3.42 2.18 -20.78
CA GLY A 98 2.73 1.21 -21.63
C GLY A 98 3.60 0.04 -22.08
N THR A 99 4.86 -0.06 -21.61
CA THR A 99 5.83 -1.04 -22.10
C THR A 99 6.62 -1.66 -20.95
N VAL A 100 7.14 -2.88 -21.17
CA VAL A 100 8.06 -3.56 -20.24
C VAL A 100 9.32 -2.72 -20.04
N LYS A 101 9.89 -2.23 -21.14
CA LYS A 101 11.12 -1.42 -21.12
C LYS A 101 10.96 -0.17 -20.27
N ASP A 102 9.88 0.59 -20.45
CA ASP A 102 9.64 1.83 -19.70
C ASP A 102 9.33 1.53 -18.22
N ALA A 103 8.68 0.40 -17.94
CA ALA A 103 8.39 -0.03 -16.57
C ALA A 103 9.66 -0.34 -15.80
N ILE A 104 10.59 -1.11 -16.38
CA ILE A 104 11.88 -1.45 -15.78
C ILE A 104 12.70 -0.16 -15.57
N ALA A 105 12.79 0.71 -16.57
CA ALA A 105 13.50 1.98 -16.46
C ALA A 105 12.90 2.90 -15.37
N ALA A 106 11.59 2.84 -15.14
CA ALA A 106 10.94 3.58 -14.05
C ALA A 106 11.29 2.99 -12.67
N LEU A 107 11.29 1.66 -12.54
CA LEU A 107 11.66 0.94 -11.32
C LEU A 107 13.11 1.21 -10.90
N GLU A 108 14.03 1.26 -11.85
CA GLU A 108 15.45 1.58 -11.59
C GLU A 108 15.67 3.04 -11.16
N LYS A 109 14.79 3.95 -11.61
CA LYS A 109 14.97 5.39 -11.42
C LYS A 109 14.46 5.89 -10.07
N GLN A 110 13.39 5.30 -9.53
CA GLN A 110 12.76 5.75 -8.30
C GLN A 110 12.02 4.63 -7.58
N HIS A 111 11.77 4.83 -6.29
CA HIS A 111 10.96 3.92 -5.46
C HIS A 111 9.45 4.07 -5.75
N PHE A 112 8.71 2.96 -5.63
CA PHE A 112 7.26 2.89 -5.71
C PHE A 112 6.67 2.20 -4.49
N ASP A 113 5.48 2.63 -4.08
CA ASP A 113 4.74 2.04 -2.96
C ASP A 113 3.74 0.97 -3.43
N LEU A 114 3.43 0.94 -4.72
CA LEU A 114 2.49 -0.01 -5.33
C LEU A 114 2.73 -0.10 -6.84
N LEU A 115 2.68 -1.31 -7.39
CA LEU A 115 2.72 -1.57 -8.82
C LEU A 115 1.38 -2.17 -9.29
N PHE A 116 0.73 -1.54 -10.30
CA PHE A 116 -0.29 -2.16 -11.13
C PHE A 116 0.34 -2.63 -12.43
N LEU A 117 0.14 -3.91 -12.78
CA LEU A 117 0.80 -4.56 -13.91
C LEU A 117 -0.21 -5.30 -14.79
N ASP A 118 -0.38 -4.85 -16.03
CA ASP A 118 -1.07 -5.64 -17.06
C ASP A 118 -0.20 -6.81 -17.52
N LEU A 119 -0.83 -7.93 -17.79
CA LEU A 119 -0.16 -9.13 -18.30
C LEU A 119 0.15 -9.07 -19.80
N LYS A 120 -0.57 -8.23 -20.54
CA LYS A 120 -0.45 -8.13 -21.99
C LYS A 120 0.22 -6.81 -22.35
N LEU A 121 1.52 -6.85 -22.58
CA LEU A 121 2.32 -5.69 -22.99
C LEU A 121 2.88 -5.91 -24.39
N PRO A 122 3.11 -4.83 -25.17
CA PRO A 122 3.45 -4.93 -26.60
C PRO A 122 4.89 -5.38 -26.87
N ASP A 123 5.81 -5.18 -25.90
CA ASP A 123 7.26 -5.29 -26.11
C ASP A 123 7.92 -6.43 -25.33
N GLY A 124 7.16 -7.20 -24.55
CA GLY A 124 7.71 -8.32 -23.78
C GLY A 124 6.75 -8.93 -22.77
N PRO A 125 7.18 -9.97 -22.09
CA PRO A 125 6.39 -10.63 -21.07
C PRO A 125 6.34 -9.81 -19.78
N ALA A 126 5.16 -9.75 -19.14
CA ALA A 126 4.94 -8.98 -17.92
C ALA A 126 5.70 -9.55 -16.70
N ASP A 127 6.08 -10.82 -16.74
CA ASP A 127 6.90 -11.42 -15.68
C ASP A 127 8.32 -10.84 -15.61
N ASP A 128 8.86 -10.24 -16.68
CA ASP A 128 10.12 -9.50 -16.61
C ASP A 128 10.00 -8.24 -15.73
N VAL A 129 8.86 -7.55 -15.82
CA VAL A 129 8.56 -6.40 -14.93
C VAL A 129 8.39 -6.87 -13.49
N TYR A 130 7.71 -7.99 -13.28
CA TYR A 130 7.54 -8.59 -11.95
C TYR A 130 8.90 -8.93 -11.32
N ASP A 131 9.77 -9.60 -12.08
CA ASP A 131 11.09 -10.01 -11.59
C ASP A 131 11.96 -8.80 -11.25
N ALA A 132 12.05 -7.81 -12.15
CA ALA A 132 12.77 -6.56 -11.89
C ALA A 132 12.22 -5.81 -10.65
N ALA A 133 10.90 -5.76 -10.49
CA ALA A 133 10.28 -5.12 -9.33
C ALA A 133 10.65 -5.83 -8.03
N LYS A 134 10.67 -7.16 -8.02
CA LYS A 134 11.01 -7.97 -6.83
C LYS A 134 12.50 -8.03 -6.53
N GLU A 135 13.36 -7.85 -7.53
CA GLU A 135 14.81 -7.73 -7.35
C GLU A 135 15.16 -6.39 -6.68
N ILE A 136 14.50 -5.30 -7.09
CA ILE A 136 14.74 -3.95 -6.56
C ILE A 136 14.10 -3.79 -5.17
N ASP A 137 12.84 -4.20 -5.01
CA ASP A 137 12.11 -4.18 -3.74
C ASP A 137 11.28 -5.46 -3.57
N PRO A 138 11.78 -6.46 -2.81
CA PRO A 138 11.07 -7.70 -2.55
C PRO A 138 9.69 -7.52 -1.91
N GLU A 139 9.48 -6.40 -1.20
CA GLU A 139 8.26 -6.10 -0.48
C GLU A 139 7.28 -5.24 -1.29
N LEU A 140 7.66 -4.75 -2.47
CA LEU A 140 6.77 -3.94 -3.30
C LEU A 140 5.45 -4.69 -3.57
N PRO A 141 4.30 -4.16 -3.16
CA PRO A 141 3.03 -4.78 -3.46
C PRO A 141 2.75 -4.74 -4.97
N ILE A 142 2.38 -5.89 -5.55
CA ILE A 142 2.06 -5.98 -6.97
C ILE A 142 0.61 -6.39 -7.16
N VAL A 143 -0.11 -5.62 -7.97
CA VAL A 143 -1.48 -5.88 -8.40
C VAL A 143 -1.47 -6.19 -9.88
N VAL A 144 -1.72 -7.44 -10.21
CA VAL A 144 -1.88 -7.87 -11.60
C VAL A 144 -3.26 -7.50 -12.10
N ILE A 145 -3.32 -6.87 -13.25
CA ILE A 145 -4.55 -6.53 -13.97
C ILE A 145 -4.64 -7.44 -15.19
N THR A 146 -5.75 -8.15 -15.36
CA THR A 146 -5.87 -9.05 -16.50
C THR A 146 -7.30 -9.21 -17.00
N GLY A 147 -7.46 -9.30 -18.34
CA GLY A 147 -8.68 -9.76 -18.98
C GLY A 147 -8.78 -11.30 -19.04
N TYR A 148 -7.65 -11.99 -18.77
CA TYR A 148 -7.50 -13.43 -18.93
C TYR A 148 -6.96 -14.09 -17.67
N PRO A 149 -7.82 -14.31 -16.66
CA PRO A 149 -7.40 -14.83 -15.34
C PRO A 149 -6.84 -16.27 -15.40
N ASP A 150 -7.16 -17.01 -16.44
CA ASP A 150 -6.69 -18.40 -16.62
C ASP A 150 -5.46 -18.49 -17.53
N SER A 151 -4.75 -17.38 -17.76
CA SER A 151 -3.57 -17.34 -18.64
C SER A 151 -2.36 -18.04 -18.02
N SER A 152 -1.54 -18.66 -18.85
CA SER A 152 -0.25 -19.24 -18.44
C SER A 152 0.69 -18.19 -17.83
N MET A 153 0.61 -16.94 -18.30
CA MET A 153 1.37 -15.81 -17.78
C MET A 153 1.02 -15.54 -16.31
N LEU A 154 -0.28 -15.46 -15.98
CA LEU A 154 -0.70 -15.28 -14.59
C LEU A 154 -0.23 -16.44 -13.72
N ASN A 155 -0.37 -17.66 -14.18
CA ASN A 155 0.09 -18.84 -13.44
C ASN A 155 1.60 -18.77 -13.16
N ARG A 156 2.44 -18.34 -14.12
CA ARG A 156 3.86 -18.13 -13.88
C ARG A 156 4.14 -17.10 -12.79
N ILE A 157 3.46 -15.96 -12.80
CA ILE A 157 3.61 -14.92 -11.76
C ILE A 157 3.18 -15.45 -10.39
N LEU A 158 2.06 -16.16 -10.31
CA LEU A 158 1.55 -16.73 -9.05
C LEU A 158 2.51 -17.76 -8.43
N THR A 159 3.32 -18.46 -9.24
CA THR A 159 4.36 -19.37 -8.71
C THR A 159 5.58 -18.64 -8.14
N LYS A 160 5.82 -17.40 -8.56
CA LYS A 160 6.96 -16.58 -8.10
C LYS A 160 6.67 -15.89 -6.74
N GLY A 161 5.42 -15.62 -6.41
CA GLY A 161 5.06 -15.00 -5.13
C GLY A 161 3.63 -14.47 -5.07
N PRO A 162 3.23 -13.96 -3.91
CA PRO A 162 1.87 -13.47 -3.70
C PRO A 162 1.62 -12.19 -4.49
N VAL A 163 0.53 -12.15 -5.23
CA VAL A 163 0.02 -10.96 -5.90
C VAL A 163 -1.48 -10.81 -5.67
N THR A 164 -1.97 -9.57 -5.76
CA THR A 164 -3.40 -9.31 -5.86
C THR A 164 -3.78 -9.31 -7.34
N VAL A 165 -4.91 -9.94 -7.70
CA VAL A 165 -5.38 -10.00 -9.07
C VAL A 165 -6.67 -9.22 -9.23
N LEU A 166 -6.71 -8.29 -10.19
CA LEU A 166 -7.91 -7.56 -10.60
C LEU A 166 -8.27 -7.95 -12.03
N LYS A 167 -9.52 -8.37 -12.22
CA LYS A 167 -10.04 -8.74 -13.55
C LYS A 167 -10.57 -7.52 -14.30
N LYS A 168 -10.17 -7.34 -15.55
CA LYS A 168 -10.79 -6.36 -16.47
C LYS A 168 -12.24 -6.79 -16.83
N PRO A 169 -13.22 -5.85 -16.93
CA PRO A 169 -13.08 -4.41 -16.80
C PRO A 169 -12.96 -3.95 -15.34
N LEU A 170 -12.06 -3.00 -15.08
CA LEU A 170 -11.82 -2.47 -13.73
C LEU A 170 -12.94 -1.53 -13.29
N LYS A 171 -13.39 -1.69 -12.05
CA LYS A 171 -14.26 -0.73 -11.37
C LYS A 171 -13.45 0.23 -10.53
N VAL A 172 -13.79 1.52 -10.55
CA VAL A 172 -13.09 2.57 -9.78
C VAL A 172 -13.02 2.24 -8.29
N ASP A 173 -14.08 1.65 -7.72
CA ASP A 173 -14.10 1.25 -6.31
C ASP A 173 -13.10 0.12 -5.99
N GLN A 174 -12.88 -0.81 -6.91
CA GLN A 174 -11.86 -1.86 -6.75
C GLN A 174 -10.46 -1.24 -6.71
N ILE A 175 -10.15 -0.32 -7.64
CA ILE A 175 -8.87 0.41 -7.66
C ILE A 175 -8.71 1.17 -6.34
N LYS A 176 -9.75 1.88 -5.89
CA LYS A 176 -9.75 2.65 -4.66
C LYS A 176 -9.46 1.80 -3.42
N GLN A 177 -10.13 0.66 -3.28
CA GLN A 177 -9.91 -0.27 -2.18
C GLN A 177 -8.48 -0.83 -2.21
N THR A 178 -8.02 -1.25 -3.37
CA THR A 178 -6.68 -1.83 -3.56
C THR A 178 -5.59 -0.82 -3.18
N VAL A 179 -5.68 0.41 -3.68
CA VAL A 179 -4.72 1.48 -3.36
C VAL A 179 -4.73 1.79 -1.86
N ARG A 180 -5.89 1.84 -1.22
CA ARG A 180 -5.99 2.08 0.23
C ARG A 180 -5.39 0.96 1.08
N ILE A 181 -5.55 -0.29 0.66
CA ILE A 181 -5.05 -1.45 1.43
C ILE A 181 -3.54 -1.64 1.22
N LEU A 182 -3.06 -1.50 -0.01
CA LEU A 182 -1.69 -1.85 -0.39
C LEU A 182 -0.76 -0.64 -0.47
N GLY A 183 -1.24 0.54 -0.85
CA GLY A 183 -0.44 1.75 -1.01
C GLY A 183 -0.02 2.44 0.30
N HIS A 184 -0.34 1.87 1.47
CA HIS A 184 0.05 2.38 2.80
C HIS A 184 0.89 1.38 3.60
N LYS A 185 1.57 0.43 2.96
CA LYS A 185 2.26 -0.69 3.64
C LYS A 185 3.51 -0.32 4.45
N GLU A 186 4.04 0.89 4.36
CA GLU A 186 5.25 1.25 5.11
C GLU A 186 5.06 1.59 6.61
N ALA A 187 3.83 1.67 7.12
CA ALA A 187 3.60 1.89 8.55
C ALA A 187 3.98 0.68 9.44
N SER A 188 4.27 -0.47 8.86
CA SER A 188 4.52 -1.73 9.60
C SER A 188 5.99 -2.10 9.79
N LYS A 189 6.95 -1.44 9.10
CA LYS A 189 8.37 -1.81 9.16
C LYS A 189 9.19 -1.17 10.29
N LEU A 190 8.63 -0.23 11.07
CA LEU A 190 9.35 0.41 12.19
C LEU A 190 9.02 -0.16 13.58
N ALA A 191 8.39 -1.33 13.65
CA ALA A 191 8.04 -2.01 14.90
C ALA A 191 8.66 -3.40 15.04
N ALA A 192 9.81 -3.66 14.39
CA ALA A 192 10.61 -4.85 14.62
C ALA A 192 11.97 -4.50 15.22
#